data_b8caad9c1cd7dbdb239b7da0c213b932
#
_entry.id   b8caad9c1cd7dbdb239b7da0c213b932
#
_cell.length_a   1.000
_cell.length_b   1.000
_cell.length_c   1.000
_cell.angle_alpha   90.00
_cell.angle_beta   90.00
_cell.angle_gamma   90.00
#
_symmetry.space_group_name_H-M   'P 1'
#
loop_
_entity.id
_entity.type
_entity.pdbx_description
1 polymer ?
#
loop_
_entity_poly.entity_id
_entity_poly.type
_entity_poly.pdbx_seq_one_letter_code
_entity_poly.pdbx_strand_id
1 'polypeptide(L)'
;VEPHMSEQWFVASTKLAPRARAAVPEMTQIFPENWMKTYYNWLDNIRDWCISRQIWWGHRIPAWTCSQCGKLIVSEEDPTSCPDCGSSELVQESDVLDTWFSSALWPFSTMGWPDKTKDLATFYPTSVLVTGFDILFFWVARMMMMGLHFMDQVPFKHVYLHALVRDAQGRKMSKSTGNVIDPLVMIEKYGTDALRFTLPAFAAMGRDIRLSEDRIE
;
A
#
# COMPACT_ATOMS: atom_id res chain seq x y z
N VAL A 1 20.60 10.77 21.59
CA VAL A 1 20.05 9.61 20.88
C VAL A 1 21.16 9.06 20.00
N GLU A 2 21.53 7.80 20.19
CA GLU A 2 22.58 7.14 19.42
C GLU A 2 21.94 6.10 18.49
N PRO A 3 22.47 5.93 17.25
CA PRO A 3 22.03 4.85 16.37
C PRO A 3 22.34 3.49 17.02
N HIS A 4 21.34 2.61 17.04
CA HIS A 4 21.48 1.25 17.56
C HIS A 4 21.08 0.25 16.49
N MET A 5 21.91 -0.77 16.28
CA MET A 5 21.59 -1.86 15.37
C MET A 5 20.74 -2.89 16.11
N SER A 6 19.61 -3.27 15.50
CA SER A 6 18.73 -4.34 15.99
C SER A 6 18.34 -5.28 14.86
N GLU A 7 18.00 -6.50 15.20
CA GLU A 7 17.43 -7.44 14.25
C GLU A 7 16.05 -6.98 13.82
N GLN A 8 15.76 -7.06 12.52
CA GLN A 8 14.53 -6.60 11.92
C GLN A 8 14.07 -7.58 10.83
N TRP A 9 12.79 -7.58 10.57
CA TRP A 9 12.21 -8.37 9.49
C TRP A 9 12.23 -7.59 8.18
N PHE A 10 12.68 -8.25 7.10
CA PHE A 10 12.80 -7.63 5.78
C PHE A 10 12.12 -8.48 4.70
N VAL A 11 11.52 -7.80 3.74
CA VAL A 11 11.18 -8.38 2.44
C VAL A 11 12.34 -8.15 1.50
N ALA A 12 12.83 -9.20 0.85
CA ALA A 12 13.87 -9.13 -0.17
C ALA A 12 13.33 -8.48 -1.46
N SER A 13 12.99 -7.19 -1.38
CA SER A 13 12.35 -6.43 -2.47
C SER A 13 13.20 -6.38 -3.72
N THR A 14 14.53 -6.40 -3.57
CA THR A 14 15.49 -6.48 -4.68
C THR A 14 15.28 -7.73 -5.56
N LYS A 15 14.75 -8.81 -4.99
CA LYS A 15 14.42 -10.06 -5.73
C LYS A 15 13.05 -10.01 -6.40
N LEU A 16 12.11 -9.22 -5.88
CA LEU A 16 10.74 -9.11 -6.38
C LEU A 16 10.58 -8.02 -7.45
N ALA A 17 11.33 -6.93 -7.32
CA ALA A 17 11.23 -5.75 -8.17
C ALA A 17 11.43 -6.01 -9.68
N PRO A 18 12.34 -6.90 -10.12
CA PRO A 18 12.56 -7.12 -11.55
C PRO A 18 11.31 -7.58 -12.30
N ARG A 19 10.48 -8.46 -11.69
CA ARG A 19 9.21 -8.89 -12.29
C ARG A 19 8.20 -7.75 -12.37
N ALA A 20 8.08 -6.97 -11.30
CA ALA A 20 7.17 -5.82 -11.24
C ALA A 20 7.56 -4.74 -12.26
N ARG A 21 8.87 -4.51 -12.44
CA ARG A 21 9.40 -3.59 -13.44
C ARG A 21 9.10 -4.05 -14.86
N ALA A 22 9.33 -5.32 -15.16
CA ALA A 22 9.13 -5.89 -16.49
C ALA A 22 7.64 -5.97 -16.90
N ALA A 23 6.72 -5.98 -15.92
CA ALA A 23 5.29 -6.03 -16.19
C ALA A 23 4.70 -4.71 -16.73
N VAL A 24 5.42 -3.60 -16.63
CA VAL A 24 4.99 -2.29 -17.15
C VAL A 24 5.83 -1.97 -18.40
N PRO A 25 5.24 -1.54 -19.53
CA PRO A 25 3.80 -1.28 -19.74
C PRO A 25 2.98 -2.48 -20.26
N GLU A 26 3.63 -3.61 -20.55
CA GLU A 26 3.04 -4.73 -21.33
C GLU A 26 1.82 -5.38 -20.66
N MET A 27 1.88 -5.57 -19.34
CA MET A 27 0.82 -6.20 -18.55
C MET A 27 0.00 -5.19 -17.75
N THR A 28 0.63 -4.08 -17.32
CA THR A 28 0.01 -3.00 -16.57
C THR A 28 0.41 -1.66 -17.16
N GLN A 29 -0.55 -0.82 -17.51
CA GLN A 29 -0.32 0.54 -18.00
C GLN A 29 -0.53 1.56 -16.90
N ILE A 30 0.33 2.58 -16.82
CA ILE A 30 0.25 3.68 -15.84
C ILE A 30 -0.16 4.96 -16.57
N PHE A 31 -1.20 5.62 -16.06
CA PHE A 31 -1.72 6.88 -16.59
C PHE A 31 -1.67 7.98 -15.52
N PRO A 32 -1.14 9.19 -15.86
CA PRO A 32 -0.48 9.53 -17.13
C PRO A 32 0.90 8.88 -17.26
N GLU A 33 1.32 8.63 -18.51
CA GLU A 33 2.52 7.84 -18.85
C GLU A 33 3.83 8.39 -18.27
N ASN A 34 3.92 9.71 -18.05
CA ASN A 34 5.10 10.33 -17.46
C ASN A 34 5.49 9.74 -16.10
N TRP A 35 4.55 9.15 -15.36
CA TRP A 35 4.80 8.49 -14.07
C TRP A 35 5.49 7.12 -14.21
N MET A 36 5.49 6.52 -15.40
CA MET A 36 6.25 5.28 -15.63
C MET A 36 7.75 5.49 -15.36
N LYS A 37 8.29 6.66 -15.73
CA LYS A 37 9.70 7.00 -15.44
C LYS A 37 9.99 7.00 -13.94
N THR A 38 9.08 7.55 -13.12
CA THR A 38 9.20 7.57 -11.67
C THR A 38 9.09 6.16 -11.08
N TYR A 39 8.16 5.35 -11.59
CA TYR A 39 7.99 3.97 -11.20
C TYR A 39 9.26 3.14 -11.48
N TYR A 40 9.82 3.23 -12.67
CA TYR A 40 11.06 2.54 -13.02
C TYR A 40 12.24 2.97 -12.17
N ASN A 41 12.44 4.29 -12.04
CA ASN A 41 13.56 4.82 -11.26
C ASN A 41 13.50 4.32 -9.81
N TRP A 42 12.32 4.19 -9.22
CA TRP A 42 12.18 3.68 -7.87
C TRP A 42 12.51 2.18 -7.79
N LEU A 43 12.01 1.36 -8.72
CA LEU A 43 12.28 -0.08 -8.75
C LEU A 43 13.75 -0.40 -9.07
N ASP A 44 14.37 0.39 -9.95
CA ASP A 44 15.78 0.22 -10.32
C ASP A 44 16.74 0.53 -9.15
N ASN A 45 16.31 1.37 -8.20
CA ASN A 45 17.07 1.74 -7.01
C ASN A 45 16.49 1.17 -5.71
N ILE A 46 15.62 0.18 -5.80
CA ILE A 46 14.95 -0.38 -4.64
C ILE A 46 15.94 -1.07 -3.69
N ARG A 47 15.67 -0.95 -2.39
CA ARG A 47 16.36 -1.68 -1.34
C ARG A 47 15.40 -2.64 -0.65
N ASP A 48 15.94 -3.61 0.06
CA ASP A 48 15.14 -4.51 0.86
C ASP A 48 14.33 -3.72 1.89
N TRP A 49 13.08 -4.11 2.04
CA TRP A 49 12.07 -3.36 2.79
C TRP A 49 11.93 -3.91 4.19
N CYS A 50 12.33 -3.12 5.19
CA CYS A 50 12.05 -3.42 6.60
C CYS A 50 10.54 -3.36 6.84
N ILE A 51 9.97 -4.46 7.32
CA ILE A 51 8.52 -4.60 7.56
C ILE A 51 8.14 -4.70 9.04
N SER A 52 9.10 -4.79 9.94
CA SER A 52 8.86 -4.78 11.38
C SER A 52 8.74 -3.36 11.93
N ARG A 53 7.78 -3.15 12.84
CA ARG A 53 7.51 -1.86 13.51
C ARG A 53 7.38 -2.06 14.99
N GLN A 54 8.05 -1.21 15.78
CA GLN A 54 8.03 -1.15 17.24
C GLN A 54 6.93 -0.18 17.69
N ILE A 55 5.66 -0.53 17.40
CA ILE A 55 4.49 0.27 17.77
C ILE A 55 3.45 -0.60 18.47
N TRP A 56 2.58 0.01 19.25
CA TRP A 56 1.59 -0.68 20.06
C TRP A 56 0.49 -1.36 19.21
N TRP A 57 0.06 -0.72 18.14
CA TRP A 57 -1.06 -1.15 17.32
C TRP A 57 -0.62 -1.68 15.97
N GLY A 58 -1.12 -2.86 15.59
CA GLY A 58 -0.87 -3.47 14.28
C GLY A 58 -1.02 -4.98 14.30
N HIS A 59 -0.75 -5.61 13.16
CA HIS A 59 -0.72 -7.08 13.05
C HIS A 59 0.63 -7.59 13.56
N ARG A 60 0.61 -8.35 14.64
CA ARG A 60 1.83 -8.98 15.16
C ARG A 60 2.42 -9.93 14.12
N ILE A 61 3.74 -9.94 14.05
CA ILE A 61 4.47 -10.86 13.17
C ILE A 61 4.21 -12.29 13.68
N PRO A 62 3.75 -13.22 12.81
CA PRO A 62 3.40 -14.57 13.20
C PRO A 62 4.65 -15.47 13.29
N ALA A 63 5.57 -15.07 14.16
CA ALA A 63 6.84 -15.75 14.40
C ALA A 63 7.06 -15.91 15.90
N TRP A 64 7.64 -17.07 16.29
CA TRP A 64 7.95 -17.41 17.68
C TRP A 64 9.38 -17.92 17.77
N THR A 65 10.05 -17.53 18.82
CA THR A 65 11.38 -18.04 19.16
C THR A 65 11.27 -19.01 20.34
N CYS A 66 11.80 -20.20 20.18
CA CYS A 66 11.89 -21.15 21.27
C CYS A 66 12.97 -20.71 22.28
N SER A 67 12.58 -20.51 23.55
CA SER A 67 13.51 -20.11 24.61
C SER A 67 14.57 -21.15 24.94
N GLN A 68 14.30 -22.44 24.65
CA GLN A 68 15.23 -23.53 24.95
C GLN A 68 16.31 -23.76 23.89
N CYS A 69 15.94 -23.76 22.59
CA CYS A 69 16.88 -24.08 21.52
C CYS A 69 17.12 -22.92 20.53
N GLY A 70 16.48 -21.79 20.69
CA GLY A 70 16.61 -20.62 19.82
C GLY A 70 15.94 -20.79 18.42
N LYS A 71 15.17 -21.87 18.20
CA LYS A 71 14.51 -22.11 16.93
C LYS A 71 13.48 -21.03 16.65
N LEU A 72 13.59 -20.40 15.48
CA LEU A 72 12.57 -19.52 14.93
C LEU A 72 11.49 -20.34 14.21
N ILE A 73 10.24 -20.11 14.57
CA ILE A 73 9.05 -20.79 14.06
C ILE A 73 8.15 -19.72 13.43
N VAL A 74 7.77 -19.89 12.18
CA VAL A 74 6.75 -19.06 11.52
C VAL A 74 5.53 -19.95 11.28
N SER A 75 4.36 -19.51 11.74
CA SER A 75 3.13 -20.31 11.69
C SER A 75 1.91 -19.42 11.48
N GLU A 76 0.89 -19.97 10.81
CA GLU A 76 -0.42 -19.31 10.66
C GLU A 76 -1.22 -19.34 11.97
N GLU A 77 -1.05 -20.41 12.75
CA GLU A 77 -1.66 -20.58 14.07
C GLU A 77 -0.60 -20.54 15.16
N ASP A 78 -1.01 -20.17 16.37
CA ASP A 78 -0.12 -20.13 17.53
C ASP A 78 0.45 -21.54 17.83
N PRO A 79 1.76 -21.74 17.69
CA PRO A 79 2.34 -23.05 17.93
C PRO A 79 2.32 -23.41 19.42
N THR A 80 1.97 -24.65 19.74
CA THR A 80 1.91 -25.15 21.12
C THR A 80 3.23 -25.68 21.63
N SER A 81 4.14 -26.07 20.73
CA SER A 81 5.46 -26.61 21.07
C SER A 81 6.47 -26.39 19.95
N CYS A 82 7.73 -26.37 20.32
CA CYS A 82 8.84 -26.28 19.37
C CYS A 82 8.96 -27.58 18.57
N PRO A 83 9.00 -27.53 17.24
CA PRO A 83 9.13 -28.73 16.41
C PRO A 83 10.50 -29.42 16.55
N ASP A 84 11.54 -28.72 17.00
CA ASP A 84 12.90 -29.24 17.08
C ASP A 84 13.17 -29.88 18.45
N CYS A 85 12.71 -29.31 19.56
CA CYS A 85 13.04 -29.77 20.92
C CYS A 85 11.81 -30.13 21.78
N GLY A 86 10.57 -29.92 21.29
CA GLY A 86 9.34 -30.24 22.01
C GLY A 86 8.98 -29.25 23.13
N SER A 87 9.78 -28.22 23.40
CA SER A 87 9.51 -27.25 24.45
C SER A 87 8.26 -26.42 24.15
N SER A 88 7.44 -26.14 25.16
CA SER A 88 6.32 -25.21 25.10
C SER A 88 6.70 -23.76 25.41
N GLU A 89 7.95 -23.49 25.73
CA GLU A 89 8.43 -22.13 26.02
C GLU A 89 8.72 -21.36 24.72
N LEU A 90 7.67 -20.85 24.12
CA LEU A 90 7.71 -20.09 22.89
C LEU A 90 7.39 -18.62 23.14
N VAL A 91 8.22 -17.73 22.64
CA VAL A 91 8.03 -16.28 22.76
C VAL A 91 7.71 -15.73 21.37
N GLN A 92 6.51 -15.17 21.21
CA GLN A 92 6.11 -14.54 19.96
C GLN A 92 6.87 -13.23 19.76
N GLU A 93 7.20 -12.93 18.49
CA GLU A 93 7.73 -11.64 18.08
C GLU A 93 6.84 -10.50 18.59
N SER A 94 7.47 -9.49 19.18
CA SER A 94 6.75 -8.35 19.76
C SER A 94 6.41 -7.28 18.72
N ASP A 95 7.17 -7.23 17.62
CA ASP A 95 6.98 -6.28 16.56
C ASP A 95 5.69 -6.57 15.74
N VAL A 96 5.17 -5.54 15.14
CA VAL A 96 4.03 -5.63 14.23
C VAL A 96 4.46 -5.36 12.79
N LEU A 97 3.65 -5.83 11.85
CA LEU A 97 3.91 -5.60 10.43
C LEU A 97 3.67 -4.14 10.03
N ASP A 98 4.50 -3.63 9.14
CA ASP A 98 4.26 -2.38 8.44
C ASP A 98 2.87 -2.39 7.78
N THR A 99 2.12 -1.31 7.95
CA THR A 99 0.79 -1.13 7.34
C THR A 99 0.82 -1.39 5.83
N TRP A 100 1.90 -0.98 5.16
CA TRP A 100 2.05 -1.19 3.71
C TRP A 100 2.25 -2.65 3.32
N PHE A 101 2.63 -3.53 4.25
CA PHE A 101 2.76 -4.96 3.98
C PHE A 101 1.38 -5.58 3.75
N SER A 102 0.46 -5.42 4.69
CA SER A 102 -0.92 -5.90 4.52
C SER A 102 -1.65 -5.17 3.39
N SER A 103 -1.42 -3.87 3.23
CA SER A 103 -1.98 -3.08 2.12
C SER A 103 -1.53 -3.58 0.74
N ALA A 104 -0.32 -4.14 0.64
CA ALA A 104 0.18 -4.71 -0.61
C ALA A 104 -0.51 -6.02 -1.02
N LEU A 105 -1.16 -6.70 -0.07
CA LEU A 105 -1.94 -7.92 -0.31
C LEU A 105 -3.40 -7.63 -0.71
N TRP A 106 -3.84 -6.39 -0.56
CA TRP A 106 -5.23 -5.97 -0.73
C TRP A 106 -5.90 -6.46 -2.02
N PRO A 107 -5.27 -6.44 -3.22
CA PRO A 107 -5.93 -6.81 -4.47
C PRO A 107 -6.45 -8.25 -4.51
N PHE A 108 -5.94 -9.13 -3.67
CA PHE A 108 -6.32 -10.55 -3.63
C PHE A 108 -6.77 -11.02 -2.25
N SER A 109 -6.24 -10.46 -1.15
CA SER A 109 -6.64 -10.87 0.20
C SER A 109 -8.10 -10.54 0.51
N THR A 110 -8.63 -9.39 0.03
CA THR A 110 -10.03 -9.00 0.21
C THR A 110 -11.01 -9.85 -0.58
N MET A 111 -10.51 -10.63 -1.53
CA MET A 111 -11.31 -11.58 -2.33
C MET A 111 -11.20 -13.03 -1.83
N GLY A 112 -10.63 -13.19 -0.62
CA GLY A 112 -10.57 -14.47 0.10
C GLY A 112 -9.29 -15.27 -0.10
N TRP A 113 -8.24 -14.73 -0.76
CA TRP A 113 -6.93 -15.40 -0.78
C TRP A 113 -6.45 -15.65 0.68
N PRO A 114 -5.87 -16.82 1.00
CA PRO A 114 -5.30 -17.84 0.10
C PRO A 114 -6.30 -18.86 -0.48
N ASP A 115 -7.58 -18.79 -0.11
CA ASP A 115 -8.59 -19.69 -0.65
C ASP A 115 -8.91 -19.42 -2.13
N LYS A 116 -9.27 -20.47 -2.86
CA LYS A 116 -9.72 -20.36 -4.26
C LYS A 116 -11.19 -19.99 -4.33
N THR A 117 -11.51 -18.74 -4.02
CA THR A 117 -12.89 -18.25 -4.01
C THR A 117 -13.40 -17.91 -5.42
N LYS A 118 -14.72 -17.86 -5.56
CA LYS A 118 -15.37 -17.40 -6.80
C LYS A 118 -15.05 -15.93 -7.09
N ASP A 119 -14.99 -15.09 -6.05
CA ASP A 119 -14.70 -13.66 -6.19
C ASP A 119 -13.26 -13.45 -6.68
N LEU A 120 -12.29 -14.15 -6.10
CA LEU A 120 -10.91 -14.11 -6.55
C LEU A 120 -10.78 -14.53 -8.02
N ALA A 121 -11.44 -15.62 -8.41
CA ALA A 121 -11.41 -16.09 -9.80
C ALA A 121 -12.11 -15.15 -10.78
N THR A 122 -13.08 -14.35 -10.33
CA THR A 122 -13.86 -13.44 -11.16
C THR A 122 -13.22 -12.06 -11.30
N PHE A 123 -12.68 -11.52 -10.20
CA PHE A 123 -12.30 -10.11 -10.12
C PHE A 123 -10.78 -9.88 -10.08
N TYR A 124 -9.96 -10.92 -9.93
CA TYR A 124 -8.52 -10.80 -10.04
C TYR A 124 -8.02 -11.33 -11.39
N PRO A 125 -7.18 -10.59 -12.13
CA PRO A 125 -6.75 -9.21 -11.90
C PRO A 125 -7.88 -8.20 -12.14
N THR A 126 -7.85 -7.09 -11.40
CA THR A 126 -8.81 -6.00 -11.61
C THR A 126 -8.52 -5.20 -12.88
N SER A 127 -9.52 -4.51 -13.41
CA SER A 127 -9.36 -3.73 -14.65
C SER A 127 -8.59 -2.43 -14.42
N VAL A 128 -8.94 -1.68 -13.39
CA VAL A 128 -8.38 -0.35 -13.12
C VAL A 128 -8.17 -0.15 -11.63
N LEU A 129 -7.00 0.32 -11.25
CA LEU A 129 -6.72 0.93 -9.94
C LEU A 129 -6.68 2.45 -10.10
N VAL A 130 -7.45 3.15 -9.28
CA VAL A 130 -7.40 4.63 -9.19
C VAL A 130 -6.77 5.02 -7.86
N THR A 131 -5.71 5.81 -7.88
CA THR A 131 -4.98 6.21 -6.68
C THR A 131 -4.24 7.53 -6.85
N GLY A 132 -3.76 8.12 -5.74
CA GLY A 132 -2.87 9.26 -5.77
C GLY A 132 -1.45 8.90 -6.21
N PHE A 133 -0.77 9.83 -6.85
CA PHE A 133 0.62 9.64 -7.27
C PHE A 133 1.59 9.54 -6.09
N ASP A 134 1.26 10.10 -4.95
CA ASP A 134 2.07 10.12 -3.74
C ASP A 134 2.27 8.74 -3.10
N ILE A 135 1.41 7.78 -3.41
CA ILE A 135 1.53 6.40 -2.94
C ILE A 135 1.86 5.40 -4.07
N LEU A 136 2.36 5.88 -5.20
CA LEU A 136 2.75 5.03 -6.33
C LEU A 136 3.76 3.93 -5.91
N PHE A 137 4.79 4.27 -5.13
CA PHE A 137 5.77 3.28 -4.67
C PHE A 137 5.39 2.61 -3.36
N PHE A 138 4.73 3.33 -2.44
CA PHE A 138 4.35 2.73 -1.17
C PHE A 138 3.25 1.69 -1.32
N TRP A 139 2.37 1.85 -2.29
CA TRP A 139 1.24 0.97 -2.49
C TRP A 139 1.24 0.25 -3.84
N VAL A 140 1.24 0.99 -4.95
CA VAL A 140 1.11 0.39 -6.29
C VAL A 140 2.25 -0.58 -6.60
N ALA A 141 3.49 -0.13 -6.48
CA ALA A 141 4.65 -0.97 -6.77
C ALA A 141 4.73 -2.19 -5.82
N ARG A 142 4.34 -2.02 -4.55
CA ARG A 142 4.29 -3.13 -3.59
C ARG A 142 3.18 -4.12 -3.94
N MET A 143 1.98 -3.67 -4.32
CA MET A 143 0.93 -4.56 -4.83
C MET A 143 1.35 -5.31 -6.08
N MET A 144 2.08 -4.66 -7.00
CA MET A 144 2.65 -5.31 -8.19
C MET A 144 3.62 -6.42 -7.81
N MET A 145 4.54 -6.16 -6.89
CA MET A 145 5.50 -7.18 -6.40
C MET A 145 4.79 -8.36 -5.74
N MET A 146 3.85 -8.09 -4.83
CA MET A 146 3.13 -9.14 -4.09
C MET A 146 2.17 -9.92 -4.99
N GLY A 147 1.44 -9.25 -5.89
CA GLY A 147 0.56 -9.91 -6.85
C GLY A 147 1.33 -10.87 -7.78
N LEU A 148 2.45 -10.42 -8.33
CA LEU A 148 3.30 -11.27 -9.16
C LEU A 148 3.97 -12.41 -8.37
N HIS A 149 4.21 -12.23 -7.07
CA HIS A 149 4.82 -13.26 -6.23
C HIS A 149 3.81 -14.33 -5.79
N PHE A 150 2.65 -13.93 -5.28
CA PHE A 150 1.67 -14.84 -4.70
C PHE A 150 0.64 -15.36 -5.70
N MET A 151 0.28 -14.55 -6.70
CA MET A 151 -0.78 -14.87 -7.67
C MET A 151 -0.22 -15.20 -9.06
N ASP A 152 1.08 -15.00 -9.29
CA ASP A 152 1.77 -15.15 -10.58
C ASP A 152 1.18 -14.28 -11.71
N GLN A 153 0.40 -13.27 -11.34
CA GLN A 153 -0.27 -12.33 -12.25
C GLN A 153 -0.19 -10.90 -11.70
N VAL A 154 -0.24 -9.91 -12.60
CA VAL A 154 -0.39 -8.51 -12.18
C VAL A 154 -1.73 -8.28 -11.49
N PRO A 155 -1.80 -7.44 -10.45
CA PRO A 155 -3.05 -7.23 -9.71
C PRO A 155 -4.08 -6.38 -10.47
N PHE A 156 -3.64 -5.57 -11.45
CA PHE A 156 -4.51 -4.69 -12.26
C PHE A 156 -3.90 -4.40 -13.63
N LYS A 157 -4.78 -4.16 -14.61
CA LYS A 157 -4.38 -3.87 -16.00
C LYS A 157 -4.00 -2.41 -16.21
N HIS A 158 -4.66 -1.51 -15.51
CA HIS A 158 -4.44 -0.07 -15.61
C HIS A 158 -4.31 0.56 -14.22
N VAL A 159 -3.39 1.52 -14.09
CA VAL A 159 -3.22 2.38 -12.91
C VAL A 159 -3.48 3.81 -13.35
N TYR A 160 -4.52 4.42 -12.81
CA TYR A 160 -4.84 5.82 -13.03
C TYR A 160 -4.43 6.65 -11.82
N LEU A 161 -3.48 7.56 -12.03
CA LEU A 161 -2.97 8.44 -10.98
C LEU A 161 -3.71 9.78 -11.04
N HIS A 162 -4.59 9.99 -10.07
CA HIS A 162 -5.37 11.22 -9.96
C HIS A 162 -4.59 12.35 -9.29
N ALA A 163 -5.08 13.57 -9.50
CA ALA A 163 -4.59 14.77 -8.83
C ALA A 163 -4.92 14.76 -7.32
N LEU A 164 -4.12 15.44 -6.50
CA LEU A 164 -4.44 15.70 -5.10
C LEU A 164 -5.14 17.06 -4.96
N VAL A 165 -6.12 17.12 -4.06
CA VAL A 165 -6.80 18.35 -3.72
C VAL A 165 -6.01 19.09 -2.65
N ARG A 166 -5.67 20.34 -2.92
CA ARG A 166 -4.95 21.25 -2.03
C ARG A 166 -5.77 22.51 -1.75
N ASP A 167 -5.39 23.27 -0.73
CA ASP A 167 -6.03 24.56 -0.45
C ASP A 167 -5.77 25.58 -1.58
N ALA A 168 -6.39 26.74 -1.49
CA ALA A 168 -6.27 27.81 -2.49
C ALA A 168 -4.82 28.27 -2.73
N GLN A 169 -3.95 28.13 -1.71
CA GLN A 169 -2.53 28.45 -1.79
C GLN A 169 -1.66 27.28 -2.29
N GLY A 170 -2.27 26.11 -2.55
CA GLY A 170 -1.58 24.91 -3.00
C GLY A 170 -0.93 24.11 -1.87
N ARG A 171 -1.25 24.37 -0.60
CA ARG A 171 -0.73 23.63 0.55
C ARG A 171 -1.57 22.38 0.79
N LYS A 172 -0.94 21.34 1.34
CA LYS A 172 -1.66 20.15 1.77
C LYS A 172 -2.68 20.52 2.85
N MET A 173 -3.92 20.05 2.69
CA MET A 173 -4.96 20.21 3.69
C MET A 173 -4.70 19.29 4.89
N SER A 174 -4.81 19.83 6.11
CA SER A 174 -4.75 19.04 7.34
C SER A 174 -5.59 19.69 8.44
N LYS A 175 -6.12 18.86 9.34
CA LYS A 175 -6.88 19.33 10.50
C LYS A 175 -6.02 20.22 11.42
N SER A 176 -4.74 19.89 11.58
CA SER A 176 -3.82 20.66 12.40
C SER A 176 -3.50 22.04 11.84
N THR A 177 -3.58 22.22 10.51
CA THR A 177 -3.36 23.51 9.83
C THR A 177 -4.66 24.33 9.74
N GLY A 178 -5.82 23.72 9.95
CA GLY A 178 -7.12 24.38 9.89
C GLY A 178 -7.56 24.81 8.48
N ASN A 179 -6.94 24.28 7.44
CA ASN A 179 -7.19 24.61 6.04
C ASN A 179 -8.00 23.54 5.29
N VAL A 180 -8.70 22.66 6.01
CA VAL A 180 -9.53 21.62 5.42
C VAL A 180 -10.84 22.21 4.94
N ILE A 181 -11.19 21.95 3.69
CA ILE A 181 -12.52 22.19 3.15
C ILE A 181 -13.34 20.92 3.36
N ASP A 182 -14.37 21.00 4.21
CA ASP A 182 -15.25 19.88 4.46
C ASP A 182 -16.24 19.74 3.29
N PRO A 183 -16.24 18.61 2.57
CA PRO A 183 -17.13 18.41 1.44
C PRO A 183 -18.60 18.42 1.83
N LEU A 184 -18.98 18.00 3.05
CA LEU A 184 -20.37 18.05 3.49
C LEU A 184 -20.88 19.48 3.66
N VAL A 185 -20.07 20.37 4.21
CA VAL A 185 -20.39 21.80 4.32
C VAL A 185 -20.57 22.43 2.94
N MET A 186 -19.71 22.06 1.99
CA MET A 186 -19.84 22.55 0.60
C MET A 186 -21.09 22.01 -0.09
N ILE A 187 -21.45 20.76 0.16
CA ILE A 187 -22.67 20.14 -0.37
C ILE A 187 -23.93 20.84 0.18
N GLU A 188 -23.96 21.14 1.46
CA GLU A 188 -25.08 21.86 2.09
C GLU A 188 -25.23 23.27 1.51
N LYS A 189 -24.11 23.96 1.25
CA LYS A 189 -24.13 25.36 0.79
C LYS A 189 -24.38 25.51 -0.71
N TYR A 190 -23.77 24.67 -1.55
CA TYR A 190 -23.76 24.82 -3.00
C TYR A 190 -24.45 23.68 -3.75
N GLY A 191 -24.75 22.58 -3.06
CA GLY A 191 -25.32 21.37 -3.65
C GLY A 191 -24.27 20.34 -4.06
N THR A 192 -24.68 19.08 -4.10
CA THR A 192 -23.80 17.95 -4.41
C THR A 192 -23.22 18.03 -5.83
N ASP A 193 -24.02 18.46 -6.80
CA ASP A 193 -23.60 18.51 -8.19
C ASP A 193 -22.55 19.58 -8.44
N ALA A 194 -22.66 20.75 -7.78
CA ALA A 194 -21.66 21.81 -7.85
C ALA A 194 -20.28 21.32 -7.39
N LEU A 195 -20.20 20.70 -6.20
CA LEU A 195 -18.95 20.16 -5.70
C LEU A 195 -18.40 19.04 -6.61
N ARG A 196 -19.25 18.10 -7.03
CA ARG A 196 -18.84 16.99 -7.87
C ARG A 196 -18.40 17.43 -9.26
N PHE A 197 -18.99 18.45 -9.83
CA PHE A 197 -18.58 19.01 -11.12
C PHE A 197 -17.26 19.79 -11.01
N THR A 198 -17.07 20.54 -9.93
CA THR A 198 -15.85 21.33 -9.69
C THR A 198 -14.60 20.47 -9.71
N LEU A 199 -14.63 19.31 -9.06
CA LEU A 199 -13.45 18.43 -8.99
C LEU A 199 -12.98 17.96 -10.38
N PRO A 200 -13.80 17.37 -11.26
CA PRO A 200 -13.37 16.99 -12.60
C PRO A 200 -13.11 18.18 -13.53
N ALA A 201 -13.81 19.29 -13.35
CA ALA A 201 -13.59 20.51 -14.16
C ALA A 201 -12.17 21.08 -13.97
N PHE A 202 -11.63 20.98 -12.77
CA PHE A 202 -10.26 21.40 -12.45
C PHE A 202 -9.23 20.25 -12.46
N ALA A 203 -9.66 19.02 -12.68
CA ALA A 203 -8.75 17.88 -12.75
C ALA A 203 -7.93 17.93 -14.04
N ALA A 204 -6.65 18.26 -13.90
CA ALA A 204 -5.68 18.08 -14.97
C ALA A 204 -4.77 16.90 -14.61
N MET A 205 -4.56 15.98 -15.54
CA MET A 205 -3.70 14.82 -15.29
C MET A 205 -2.31 15.24 -14.80
N GLY A 206 -1.92 14.72 -13.63
CA GLY A 206 -0.59 14.96 -13.05
C GLY A 206 -0.39 16.32 -12.38
N ARG A 207 -1.46 17.09 -12.15
CA ARG A 207 -1.40 18.38 -11.43
C ARG A 207 -2.37 18.40 -10.27
N ASP A 208 -1.93 18.98 -9.15
CA ASP A 208 -2.78 19.18 -7.98
C ASP A 208 -3.93 20.16 -8.26
N ILE A 209 -5.09 19.87 -7.70
CA ILE A 209 -6.26 20.76 -7.75
C ILE A 209 -6.16 21.74 -6.58
N ARG A 210 -6.09 23.04 -6.89
CA ARG A 210 -6.24 24.08 -5.87
C ARG A 210 -7.72 24.36 -5.70
N LEU A 211 -8.28 23.92 -4.59
CA LEU A 211 -9.69 24.09 -4.28
C LEU A 211 -9.88 25.30 -3.36
N SER A 212 -10.84 26.15 -3.70
CA SER A 212 -11.36 27.21 -2.86
C SER A 212 -12.88 27.22 -2.98
N GLU A 213 -13.54 27.85 -2.02
CA GLU A 213 -15.00 27.92 -1.98
C GLU A 213 -15.57 28.63 -3.22
N ASP A 214 -14.95 29.73 -3.63
CA ASP A 214 -15.32 30.55 -4.82
C ASP A 214 -15.24 29.75 -6.14
N ARG A 215 -14.63 28.58 -6.15
CA ARG A 215 -14.56 27.71 -7.33
C ARG A 215 -15.67 26.66 -7.37
N ILE A 216 -16.37 26.51 -6.27
CA ILE A 216 -17.51 25.58 -6.15
C ILE A 216 -18.80 26.31 -6.48
N GLU A 217 -18.85 27.60 -6.15
CA GLU A 217 -19.96 28.50 -6.48
C GLU A 217 -20.10 28.70 -8.01
#